data_1cca71e863e62ea08f7165400b5f7c7e
#
_entry.id   1cca71e863e62ea08f7165400b5f7c7e
#
_cell.length_a   1.000
_cell.length_b   1.000
_cell.length_c   1.000
_cell.angle_alpha   90.00
_cell.angle_beta   90.00
_cell.angle_gamma   90.00
#
_symmetry.space_group_name_H-M   'P 1'
#
loop_
_entity.id
_entity.type
_entity.pdbx_description
1 polymer ?
#
loop_
_entity_poly.entity_id
_entity_poly.type
_entity_poly.pdbx_seq_one_letter_code
_entity_poly.pdbx_strand_id
1 'polypeptide(L)'
;CKIEYGKAIEFKTGLLKKAYERYQDPDVQDAYSTSEDFATEYNTFCKESEWLDDYALFMAGKDYFQGAPWYMWEDSLKKPTAKQKAEWMSKLAVEVEYYRFIQFLFYRQWEALKQYANDKGIKIVGDIPIFVAWDSVDVWCNKKLFDLDSKGYPKTVAGVPPDYFSATGQLWGNPLYKWSEHTKTGYEWWFKRIRHQLKLADFLRIDHFR
;
A
#
# COMPACT_ATOMS: atom_id res chain seq x y z
N CYS A 1 -21.78 6.79 -18.32
CA CYS A 1 -21.90 7.01 -16.86
C CYS A 1 -20.53 7.40 -16.31
N LYS A 2 -20.48 8.44 -15.49
CA LYS A 2 -19.26 8.81 -14.75
C LYS A 2 -19.32 8.18 -13.36
N ILE A 3 -18.21 7.61 -12.89
CA ILE A 3 -18.10 7.08 -11.53
C ILE A 3 -17.91 8.24 -10.57
N GLU A 4 -18.76 8.33 -9.55
CA GLU A 4 -18.59 9.27 -8.42
C GLU A 4 -17.72 8.63 -7.34
N TYR A 5 -16.40 8.73 -7.51
CA TYR A 5 -15.42 8.05 -6.65
C TYR A 5 -15.61 8.38 -5.16
N GLY A 6 -15.91 9.64 -4.81
CA GLY A 6 -16.14 10.04 -3.42
C GLY A 6 -17.26 9.22 -2.76
N LYS A 7 -18.42 9.15 -3.40
CA LYS A 7 -19.55 8.34 -2.89
C LYS A 7 -19.23 6.85 -2.83
N ALA A 8 -18.51 6.33 -3.84
CA ALA A 8 -18.12 4.93 -3.87
C ALA A 8 -17.15 4.59 -2.73
N ILE A 9 -16.20 5.46 -2.43
CA ILE A 9 -15.25 5.31 -1.32
C ILE A 9 -16.00 5.35 0.02
N GLU A 10 -16.83 6.36 0.24
CA GLU A 10 -17.62 6.50 1.47
C GLU A 10 -18.47 5.26 1.75
N PHE A 11 -19.24 4.83 0.73
CA PHE A 11 -20.09 3.65 0.81
C PHE A 11 -19.28 2.37 1.14
N LYS A 12 -18.19 2.11 0.38
CA LYS A 12 -17.36 0.92 0.59
C LYS A 12 -16.66 0.94 1.95
N THR A 13 -16.14 2.10 2.38
CA THR A 13 -15.50 2.23 3.69
C THR A 13 -16.48 1.92 4.80
N GLY A 14 -17.73 2.41 4.71
CA GLY A 14 -18.77 2.08 5.69
C GLY A 14 -19.12 0.59 5.75
N LEU A 15 -19.16 -0.09 4.60
CA LEU A 15 -19.38 -1.54 4.55
C LEU A 15 -18.21 -2.33 5.12
N LEU A 16 -16.98 -1.94 4.80
CA LEU A 16 -15.77 -2.62 5.29
C LEU A 16 -15.62 -2.49 6.81
N LYS A 17 -15.97 -1.33 7.38
CA LYS A 17 -16.00 -1.15 8.83
C LYS A 17 -17.00 -2.09 9.49
N LYS A 18 -18.23 -2.17 8.96
CA LYS A 18 -19.26 -3.12 9.46
C LYS A 18 -18.82 -4.58 9.32
N ALA A 19 -18.12 -4.92 8.24
CA ALA A 19 -17.59 -6.27 8.05
C ALA A 19 -16.53 -6.60 9.10
N TYR A 20 -15.65 -5.63 9.39
CA TYR A 20 -14.62 -5.79 10.43
C TYR A 20 -15.23 -5.89 11.84
N GLU A 21 -16.20 -5.05 12.18
CA GLU A 21 -16.94 -5.12 13.47
C GLU A 21 -17.57 -6.50 13.66
N ARG A 22 -18.21 -7.04 12.61
CA ARG A 22 -18.78 -8.40 12.64
C ARG A 22 -17.72 -9.50 12.75
N TYR A 23 -16.58 -9.32 12.11
CA TYR A 23 -15.47 -10.26 12.22
C TYR A 23 -14.91 -10.33 13.65
N GLN A 24 -14.94 -9.21 14.39
CA GLN A 24 -14.50 -9.16 15.79
C GLN A 24 -15.56 -9.64 16.79
N ASP A 25 -16.81 -9.79 16.37
CA ASP A 25 -17.91 -10.20 17.24
C ASP A 25 -17.88 -11.73 17.47
N PRO A 26 -17.63 -12.21 18.71
CA PRO A 26 -17.58 -13.63 19.02
C PRO A 26 -18.88 -14.38 18.67
N ASP A 27 -20.03 -13.75 18.87
CA ASP A 27 -21.33 -14.37 18.60
C ASP A 27 -21.55 -14.61 17.10
N VAL A 28 -20.95 -13.74 16.27
CA VAL A 28 -20.99 -13.86 14.81
C VAL A 28 -19.95 -14.87 14.30
N GLN A 29 -18.78 -14.95 14.95
CA GLN A 29 -17.75 -15.94 14.61
C GLN A 29 -18.28 -17.38 14.78
N ASP A 30 -19.02 -17.66 15.85
CA ASP A 30 -19.60 -18.99 16.10
C ASP A 30 -20.69 -19.36 15.10
N ALA A 31 -21.48 -18.38 14.63
CA ALA A 31 -22.57 -18.61 13.66
C ALA A 31 -22.06 -18.89 12.23
N TYR A 32 -20.87 -18.42 11.88
CA TYR A 32 -20.22 -18.62 10.59
C TYR A 32 -19.02 -19.58 10.72
N SER A 33 -19.22 -20.76 11.32
CA SER A 33 -18.17 -21.77 11.60
C SER A 33 -17.51 -22.42 10.35
N THR A 34 -17.59 -21.79 9.19
CA THR A 34 -16.58 -21.89 8.11
C THR A 34 -15.27 -21.21 8.50
N SER A 35 -15.11 -20.87 9.77
CA SER A 35 -14.21 -19.86 10.30
C SER A 35 -12.79 -20.35 10.59
N GLU A 36 -12.58 -21.65 10.74
CA GLU A 36 -11.22 -22.16 10.97
C GLU A 36 -10.34 -21.95 9.73
N ASP A 37 -10.92 -22.15 8.55
CA ASP A 37 -10.26 -21.88 7.28
C ASP A 37 -10.00 -20.37 7.09
N PHE A 38 -10.99 -19.50 7.39
CA PHE A 38 -10.84 -18.05 7.25
C PHE A 38 -9.77 -17.48 8.19
N ALA A 39 -9.80 -17.88 9.47
CA ALA A 39 -8.82 -17.43 10.45
C ALA A 39 -7.40 -17.93 10.09
N THR A 40 -7.29 -19.15 9.60
CA THR A 40 -6.03 -19.73 9.14
C THR A 40 -5.50 -19.00 7.91
N GLU A 41 -6.34 -18.75 6.91
CA GLU A 41 -5.99 -17.95 5.72
C GLU A 41 -5.53 -16.55 6.12
N TYR A 42 -6.27 -15.88 7.01
CA TYR A 42 -5.93 -14.54 7.51
C TYR A 42 -4.58 -14.51 8.21
N ASN A 43 -4.35 -15.43 9.13
CA ASN A 43 -3.10 -15.53 9.87
C ASN A 43 -1.91 -15.81 8.93
N THR A 44 -2.12 -16.68 7.94
CA THR A 44 -1.12 -17.00 6.92
C THR A 44 -0.80 -15.76 6.08
N PHE A 45 -1.82 -15.05 5.61
CA PHE A 45 -1.65 -13.81 4.85
C PHE A 45 -0.86 -12.76 5.64
N CYS A 46 -1.20 -12.54 6.91
CA CYS A 46 -0.49 -11.60 7.77
C CYS A 46 0.98 -11.99 7.96
N LYS A 47 1.26 -13.29 8.15
CA LYS A 47 2.61 -13.80 8.36
C LYS A 47 3.49 -13.70 7.10
N GLU A 48 2.91 -13.94 5.93
CA GLU A 48 3.63 -13.99 4.65
C GLU A 48 3.75 -12.60 3.98
N SER A 49 2.99 -11.62 4.45
CA SER A 49 2.95 -10.28 3.88
C SER A 49 3.87 -9.32 4.63
N GLU A 50 5.19 -9.38 4.38
CA GLU A 50 6.21 -8.54 5.05
C GLU A 50 5.90 -7.03 5.02
N TRP A 51 5.19 -6.57 4.01
CA TRP A 51 4.84 -5.15 3.81
C TRP A 51 3.62 -4.70 4.62
N LEU A 52 2.82 -5.64 5.09
CA LEU A 52 1.46 -5.38 5.59
C LEU A 52 1.45 -4.55 6.88
N ASP A 53 2.37 -4.83 7.80
CA ASP A 53 2.46 -4.11 9.07
C ASP A 53 2.84 -2.64 8.86
N ASP A 54 3.78 -2.37 7.96
CA ASP A 54 4.16 -1.01 7.61
C ASP A 54 3.01 -0.26 6.93
N TYR A 55 2.33 -0.91 6.01
CA TYR A 55 1.16 -0.34 5.35
C TYR A 55 0.02 -0.05 6.33
N ALA A 56 -0.32 -1.00 7.19
CA ALA A 56 -1.40 -0.87 8.15
C ALA A 56 -1.12 0.25 9.16
N LEU A 57 0.11 0.33 9.68
CA LEU A 57 0.52 1.42 10.56
C LEU A 57 0.52 2.78 9.85
N PHE A 58 0.97 2.83 8.60
CA PHE A 58 0.94 4.07 7.80
C PHE A 58 -0.50 4.56 7.62
N MET A 59 -1.42 3.68 7.24
CA MET A 59 -2.83 4.03 7.04
C MET A 59 -3.53 4.42 8.35
N ALA A 60 -3.26 3.70 9.44
CA ALA A 60 -3.74 4.07 10.78
C ALA A 60 -3.19 5.45 11.22
N GLY A 61 -1.93 5.73 10.91
CA GLY A 61 -1.33 7.05 11.11
C GLY A 61 -2.00 8.14 10.27
N LYS A 62 -2.33 7.84 8.99
CA LYS A 62 -3.09 8.77 8.14
C LYS A 62 -4.43 9.13 8.77
N ASP A 63 -5.16 8.16 9.31
CA ASP A 63 -6.44 8.41 9.98
C ASP A 63 -6.25 9.21 11.27
N TYR A 64 -5.28 8.84 12.10
CA TYR A 64 -4.95 9.53 13.34
C TYR A 64 -4.60 11.01 13.12
N PHE A 65 -3.83 11.32 12.08
CA PHE A 65 -3.47 12.68 11.69
C PHE A 65 -4.42 13.29 10.64
N GLN A 66 -5.65 12.79 10.53
CA GLN A 66 -6.72 13.36 9.69
C GLN A 66 -6.32 13.55 8.22
N GLY A 67 -5.59 12.59 7.67
CA GLY A 67 -5.12 12.63 6.28
C GLY A 67 -3.86 13.44 6.03
N ALA A 68 -3.27 14.07 7.07
CA ALA A 68 -2.03 14.81 6.91
C ALA A 68 -0.91 13.93 6.32
N PRO A 69 -0.08 14.47 5.41
CA PRO A 69 1.01 13.71 4.84
C PRO A 69 2.05 13.34 5.90
N TRP A 70 2.71 12.17 5.73
CA TRP A 70 3.63 11.62 6.74
C TRP A 70 4.78 12.56 7.14
N TYR A 71 5.22 13.41 6.25
CA TYR A 71 6.30 14.37 6.53
C TYR A 71 5.86 15.53 7.45
N MET A 72 4.57 15.67 7.71
CA MET A 72 3.99 16.60 8.68
C MET A 72 3.66 15.93 10.02
N TRP A 73 3.81 14.60 10.14
CA TRP A 73 3.57 13.90 11.40
C TRP A 73 4.62 14.25 12.46
N GLU A 74 4.32 13.95 13.71
CA GLU A 74 5.28 14.08 14.79
C GLU A 74 6.49 13.14 14.59
N ASP A 75 7.65 13.54 15.09
CA ASP A 75 8.91 12.85 14.81
C ASP A 75 8.90 11.39 15.28
N SER A 76 8.14 11.07 16.32
CA SER A 76 7.99 9.72 16.87
C SER A 76 7.36 8.73 15.90
N LEU A 77 6.55 9.20 14.92
CA LEU A 77 5.99 8.36 13.84
C LEU A 77 6.59 8.72 12.47
N LYS A 78 6.98 9.98 12.25
CA LYS A 78 7.65 10.37 10.99
C LYS A 78 8.97 9.63 10.75
N LYS A 79 9.77 9.42 11.80
CA LYS A 79 11.07 8.72 11.76
C LYS A 79 11.20 7.78 12.98
N PRO A 80 10.31 6.78 13.10
CA PRO A 80 10.26 5.99 14.32
C PRO A 80 11.52 5.15 14.48
N THR A 81 12.01 5.08 15.72
CA THR A 81 12.86 3.97 16.17
C THR A 81 12.03 2.69 16.24
N ALA A 82 12.67 1.53 16.33
CA ALA A 82 11.96 0.25 16.50
C ALA A 82 11.02 0.27 17.73
N LYS A 83 11.44 0.88 18.84
CA LYS A 83 10.63 1.04 20.06
C LYS A 83 9.41 1.91 19.78
N GLN A 84 9.59 3.09 19.21
CA GLN A 84 8.49 4.01 18.87
C GLN A 84 7.51 3.39 17.88
N LYS A 85 8.01 2.63 16.89
CA LYS A 85 7.14 1.90 15.97
C LYS A 85 6.25 0.91 16.71
N ALA A 86 6.80 0.13 17.66
CA ALA A 86 6.04 -0.81 18.49
C ALA A 86 5.04 -0.08 19.39
N GLU A 87 5.41 1.07 19.97
CA GLU A 87 4.48 1.90 20.75
C GLU A 87 3.31 2.40 19.90
N TRP A 88 3.57 2.86 18.68
CA TRP A 88 2.51 3.28 17.74
C TRP A 88 1.65 2.12 17.27
N MET A 89 2.23 0.95 16.99
CA MET A 89 1.47 -0.26 16.67
C MET A 89 0.51 -0.65 17.80
N SER A 90 0.94 -0.50 19.04
CA SER A 90 0.08 -0.76 20.22
C SER A 90 -0.99 0.32 20.40
N LYS A 91 -0.61 1.60 20.22
CA LYS A 91 -1.54 2.74 20.38
C LYS A 91 -2.67 2.72 19.34
N LEU A 92 -2.39 2.29 18.12
CA LEU A 92 -3.34 2.25 17.01
C LEU A 92 -3.71 0.81 16.63
N ALA A 93 -3.70 -0.11 17.61
CA ALA A 93 -3.85 -1.54 17.36
C ALA A 93 -5.17 -1.88 16.63
N VAL A 94 -6.26 -1.22 16.95
CA VAL A 94 -7.59 -1.44 16.33
C VAL A 94 -7.60 -1.01 14.88
N GLU A 95 -7.06 0.17 14.58
CA GLU A 95 -6.97 0.72 13.22
C GLU A 95 -5.98 -0.09 12.37
N VAL A 96 -4.85 -0.47 12.94
CA VAL A 96 -3.86 -1.34 12.26
C VAL A 96 -4.49 -2.67 11.88
N GLU A 97 -5.22 -3.30 12.81
CA GLU A 97 -5.88 -4.58 12.55
C GLU A 97 -6.99 -4.46 11.50
N TYR A 98 -7.75 -3.36 11.53
CA TYR A 98 -8.72 -3.04 10.48
C TYR A 98 -8.06 -2.98 9.09
N TYR A 99 -6.92 -2.29 8.96
CA TYR A 99 -6.22 -2.20 7.68
C TYR A 99 -5.62 -3.53 7.22
N ARG A 100 -5.14 -4.38 8.14
CA ARG A 100 -4.73 -5.75 7.81
C ARG A 100 -5.89 -6.56 7.27
N PHE A 101 -7.03 -6.50 7.95
CA PHE A 101 -8.24 -7.22 7.58
C PHE A 101 -8.75 -6.83 6.19
N ILE A 102 -8.86 -5.55 5.88
CA ILE A 102 -9.35 -5.12 4.56
C ILE A 102 -8.38 -5.44 3.43
N GLN A 103 -7.06 -5.44 3.70
CA GLN A 103 -6.08 -5.90 2.73
C GLN A 103 -6.22 -7.41 2.47
N PHE A 104 -6.39 -8.21 3.51
CA PHE A 104 -6.67 -9.63 3.37
C PHE A 104 -7.91 -9.89 2.50
N LEU A 105 -9.02 -9.22 2.78
CA LEU A 105 -10.23 -9.35 1.97
C LEU A 105 -10.00 -8.99 0.50
N PHE A 106 -9.23 -7.92 0.25
CA PHE A 106 -8.89 -7.52 -1.11
C PHE A 106 -8.10 -8.62 -1.83
N TYR A 107 -7.02 -9.12 -1.21
CA TYR A 107 -6.18 -10.14 -1.84
C TYR A 107 -6.94 -11.44 -2.07
N ARG A 108 -7.71 -11.91 -1.10
CA ARG A 108 -8.55 -13.09 -1.22
C ARG A 108 -9.53 -13.00 -2.39
N GLN A 109 -10.21 -11.87 -2.52
CA GLN A 109 -11.16 -11.63 -3.62
C GLN A 109 -10.46 -11.46 -4.97
N TRP A 110 -9.32 -10.77 -4.98
CA TRP A 110 -8.56 -10.55 -6.20
C TRP A 110 -7.95 -11.85 -6.74
N GLU A 111 -7.40 -12.68 -5.89
CA GLU A 111 -6.85 -13.98 -6.26
C GLU A 111 -7.93 -14.88 -6.87
N ALA A 112 -9.12 -14.93 -6.26
CA ALA A 112 -10.25 -15.67 -6.80
C ALA A 112 -10.68 -15.15 -8.18
N LEU A 113 -10.74 -13.82 -8.36
CA LEU A 113 -11.07 -13.19 -9.64
C LEU A 113 -9.99 -13.48 -10.70
N LYS A 114 -8.71 -13.35 -10.34
CA LYS A 114 -7.58 -13.64 -11.24
C LYS A 114 -7.60 -15.11 -11.67
N GLN A 115 -7.81 -16.04 -10.72
CA GLN A 115 -7.92 -17.46 -11.03
C GLN A 115 -9.08 -17.73 -12.00
N TYR A 116 -10.27 -17.16 -11.73
CA TYR A 116 -11.41 -17.30 -12.62
C TYR A 116 -11.11 -16.80 -14.04
N ALA A 117 -10.44 -15.65 -14.19
CA ALA A 117 -10.02 -15.12 -15.49
C ALA A 117 -9.02 -16.06 -16.19
N ASN A 118 -8.02 -16.55 -15.44
CA ASN A 118 -7.00 -17.45 -15.97
C ASN A 118 -7.59 -18.80 -16.43
N ASP A 119 -8.57 -19.34 -15.71
CA ASP A 119 -9.28 -20.57 -16.08
C ASP A 119 -10.08 -20.42 -17.39
N LYS A 120 -10.44 -19.17 -17.74
CA LYS A 120 -11.06 -18.81 -19.03
C LYS A 120 -10.04 -18.45 -20.12
N GLY A 121 -8.75 -18.65 -19.86
CA GLY A 121 -7.67 -18.31 -20.79
C GLY A 121 -7.37 -16.80 -20.88
N ILE A 122 -7.96 -15.99 -20.01
CA ILE A 122 -7.73 -14.52 -19.97
C ILE A 122 -6.56 -14.22 -19.06
N LYS A 123 -5.62 -13.39 -19.53
CA LYS A 123 -4.48 -12.91 -18.76
C LYS A 123 -4.65 -11.46 -18.35
N ILE A 124 -4.21 -11.15 -17.15
CA ILE A 124 -4.27 -9.80 -16.58
C ILE A 124 -2.92 -9.11 -16.79
N VAL A 125 -2.93 -7.94 -17.43
CA VAL A 125 -1.77 -7.07 -17.56
C VAL A 125 -1.87 -5.98 -16.51
N GLY A 126 -0.93 -5.96 -15.58
CA GLY A 126 -0.77 -4.91 -14.57
C GLY A 126 0.13 -3.78 -15.08
N ASP A 127 -0.04 -2.61 -14.50
CA ASP A 127 0.79 -1.45 -14.75
C ASP A 127 1.50 -1.02 -13.47
N ILE A 128 2.82 -0.86 -13.54
CA ILE A 128 3.63 -0.43 -12.41
C ILE A 128 4.22 0.95 -12.71
N PRO A 129 3.79 2.00 -12.00
CA PRO A 129 4.38 3.32 -12.16
C PRO A 129 5.88 3.29 -11.82
N ILE A 130 6.71 3.95 -12.63
CA ILE A 130 8.15 4.03 -12.36
C ILE A 130 8.44 4.76 -11.04
N PHE A 131 7.67 5.78 -10.70
CA PHE A 131 7.80 6.52 -9.45
C PHE A 131 6.66 6.22 -8.48
N VAL A 132 6.92 6.40 -7.19
CA VAL A 132 5.92 6.31 -6.12
C VAL A 132 5.56 7.70 -5.60
N ALA A 133 4.37 7.84 -5.03
CA ALA A 133 3.97 9.10 -4.43
C ALA A 133 4.87 9.46 -3.24
N TRP A 134 5.20 10.74 -3.09
CA TRP A 134 5.97 11.20 -1.94
C TRP A 134 5.25 10.89 -0.63
N ASP A 135 3.94 11.16 -0.55
CA ASP A 135 3.11 10.77 0.59
C ASP A 135 2.63 9.32 0.42
N SER A 136 3.54 8.38 0.63
CA SER A 136 3.29 6.95 0.54
C SER A 136 4.06 6.16 1.59
N VAL A 137 3.59 4.96 1.90
CA VAL A 137 4.29 4.01 2.76
C VAL A 137 5.66 3.66 2.20
N ASP A 138 5.79 3.54 0.87
CA ASP A 138 7.05 3.24 0.21
C ASP A 138 8.15 4.24 0.58
N VAL A 139 7.84 5.54 0.51
CA VAL A 139 8.79 6.60 0.86
C VAL A 139 8.96 6.68 2.38
N TRP A 140 7.87 6.57 3.15
CA TRP A 140 7.93 6.63 4.60
C TRP A 140 8.82 5.54 5.22
N CYS A 141 8.73 4.31 4.74
CA CYS A 141 9.55 3.19 5.22
C CYS A 141 10.97 3.23 4.68
N ASN A 142 11.16 3.69 3.44
CA ASN A 142 12.40 3.51 2.70
C ASN A 142 13.07 4.86 2.35
N LYS A 143 13.01 5.85 3.24
CA LYS A 143 13.54 7.22 3.01
C LYS A 143 14.95 7.26 2.39
N LYS A 144 15.81 6.30 2.75
CA LYS A 144 17.19 6.22 2.24
C LYS A 144 17.27 5.92 0.74
N LEU A 145 16.24 5.30 0.18
CA LEU A 145 16.18 4.92 -1.23
C LEU A 145 15.75 6.07 -2.15
N PHE A 146 15.35 7.20 -1.57
CA PHE A 146 14.87 8.38 -2.29
C PHE A 146 15.76 9.59 -2.03
N ASP A 147 15.84 10.50 -2.99
CA ASP A 147 16.65 11.73 -2.86
C ASP A 147 15.89 12.79 -2.07
N LEU A 148 15.90 12.61 -0.75
CA LEU A 148 15.25 13.49 0.22
C LEU A 148 16.27 14.29 1.02
N ASP A 149 15.85 15.45 1.51
CA ASP A 149 16.59 16.22 2.49
C ASP A 149 16.46 15.62 3.93
N SER A 150 17.08 16.25 4.90
CA SER A 150 17.04 15.81 6.31
C SER A 150 15.65 15.90 6.95
N LYS A 151 14.76 16.72 6.40
CA LYS A 151 13.38 16.89 6.85
C LYS A 151 12.40 15.94 6.15
N GLY A 152 12.86 15.21 5.12
CA GLY A 152 12.05 14.27 4.34
C GLY A 152 11.41 14.87 3.10
N TYR A 153 11.84 16.06 2.68
CA TYR A 153 11.37 16.70 1.44
C TYR A 153 12.20 16.26 0.24
N PRO A 154 11.58 16.02 -0.94
CA PRO A 154 12.31 15.72 -2.16
C PRO A 154 13.26 16.88 -2.51
N LYS A 155 14.53 16.58 -2.79
CA LYS A 155 15.47 17.57 -3.32
C LYS A 155 15.21 17.84 -4.80
N THR A 156 14.79 16.80 -5.50
CA THR A 156 14.40 16.83 -6.91
C THR A 156 13.15 15.99 -7.08
N VAL A 157 12.31 16.34 -8.04
CA VAL A 157 11.07 15.63 -8.33
C VAL A 157 11.01 15.19 -9.78
N ALA A 158 10.27 14.11 -10.03
CA ALA A 158 10.04 13.58 -11.35
C ALA A 158 9.12 14.47 -12.18
N GLY A 159 9.36 14.46 -13.48
CA GLY A 159 8.56 15.13 -14.49
C GLY A 159 9.09 14.82 -15.88
N VAL A 160 8.41 15.32 -16.90
CA VAL A 160 8.84 15.20 -18.30
C VAL A 160 8.83 16.56 -18.97
N PRO A 161 9.78 16.83 -19.89
CA PRO A 161 9.78 18.06 -20.68
C PRO A 161 8.56 18.11 -21.61
N PRO A 162 8.31 19.25 -22.27
CA PRO A 162 7.29 19.35 -23.30
C PRO A 162 7.40 18.25 -24.34
N ASP A 163 6.27 17.61 -24.65
CA ASP A 163 6.17 16.54 -25.62
C ASP A 163 4.86 16.64 -26.44
N TYR A 164 4.57 15.61 -27.23
CA TYR A 164 3.36 15.54 -28.03
C TYR A 164 2.05 15.58 -27.18
N PHE A 165 2.08 15.07 -25.96
CA PHE A 165 0.92 15.00 -25.04
C PHE A 165 0.76 16.26 -24.19
N SER A 166 1.85 17.02 -23.96
CA SER A 166 1.84 18.24 -23.15
C SER A 166 2.81 19.27 -23.69
N ALA A 167 2.29 20.37 -24.23
CA ALA A 167 3.09 21.47 -24.78
C ALA A 167 3.96 22.19 -23.72
N THR A 168 3.62 22.06 -22.44
CA THR A 168 4.35 22.65 -21.30
C THR A 168 5.13 21.65 -20.48
N GLY A 169 5.12 20.36 -20.85
CA GLY A 169 5.64 19.28 -20.04
C GLY A 169 4.75 18.94 -18.85
N GLN A 170 5.21 18.03 -18.00
CA GLN A 170 4.48 17.61 -16.80
C GLN A 170 5.42 17.58 -15.61
N LEU A 171 4.99 18.14 -14.48
CA LEU A 171 5.68 18.04 -13.20
C LEU A 171 4.88 17.09 -12.30
N TRP A 172 5.39 15.88 -12.07
CA TRP A 172 4.64 14.84 -11.33
C TRP A 172 4.79 14.95 -9.81
N GLY A 173 5.89 15.56 -9.34
CA GLY A 173 6.11 15.77 -7.90
C GLY A 173 6.58 14.55 -7.11
N ASN A 174 6.77 13.40 -7.76
CA ASN A 174 7.29 12.20 -7.12
C ASN A 174 8.79 12.36 -6.81
N PRO A 175 9.28 11.89 -5.64
CA PRO A 175 10.71 11.91 -5.34
C PRO A 175 11.49 11.01 -6.30
N LEU A 176 12.68 11.45 -6.69
CA LEU A 176 13.60 10.61 -7.47
C LEU A 176 14.27 9.56 -6.58
N TYR A 177 14.68 8.45 -7.20
CA TYR A 177 15.41 7.38 -6.54
C TYR A 177 16.88 7.76 -6.32
N LYS A 178 17.40 7.39 -5.16
CA LYS A 178 18.84 7.46 -4.88
C LYS A 178 19.52 6.16 -5.29
N TRP A 179 19.80 6.02 -6.56
CA TRP A 179 20.29 4.77 -7.18
C TRP A 179 21.53 4.18 -6.49
N SER A 180 22.41 5.02 -5.93
CA SER A 180 23.57 4.56 -5.15
C SER A 180 23.18 3.73 -3.90
N GLU A 181 22.03 4.02 -3.29
CA GLU A 181 21.55 3.23 -2.16
C GLU A 181 20.86 1.94 -2.64
N HIS A 182 20.15 1.97 -3.75
CA HIS A 182 19.58 0.77 -4.37
C HIS A 182 20.67 -0.24 -4.77
N THR A 183 21.76 0.24 -5.35
CA THR A 183 22.91 -0.62 -5.74
C THR A 183 23.51 -1.34 -4.54
N LYS A 184 23.63 -0.69 -3.37
CA LYS A 184 24.19 -1.29 -2.15
C LYS A 184 23.40 -2.51 -1.66
N THR A 185 22.10 -2.52 -1.92
CA THR A 185 21.19 -3.61 -1.53
C THR A 185 20.88 -4.58 -2.68
N GLY A 186 21.59 -4.48 -3.81
CA GLY A 186 21.30 -5.29 -4.99
C GLY A 186 19.90 -5.07 -5.54
N TYR A 187 19.35 -3.85 -5.39
CA TYR A 187 18.00 -3.48 -5.84
C TYR A 187 16.87 -4.27 -5.17
N GLU A 188 17.07 -4.76 -3.94
CA GLU A 188 16.11 -5.62 -3.21
C GLU A 188 14.70 -5.04 -3.17
N TRP A 189 14.55 -3.73 -2.92
CA TRP A 189 13.25 -3.06 -2.89
C TRP A 189 12.51 -3.18 -4.24
N TRP A 190 13.22 -3.03 -5.37
CA TRP A 190 12.65 -3.19 -6.71
C TRP A 190 12.21 -4.62 -6.98
N PHE A 191 13.02 -5.61 -6.58
CA PHE A 191 12.64 -7.02 -6.70
C PHE A 191 11.40 -7.34 -5.86
N LYS A 192 11.32 -6.85 -4.63
CA LYS A 192 10.13 -7.03 -3.78
C LYS A 192 8.89 -6.41 -4.43
N ARG A 193 9.00 -5.18 -4.93
CA ARG A 193 7.92 -4.45 -5.60
C ARG A 193 7.43 -5.19 -6.84
N ILE A 194 8.31 -5.62 -7.71
CA ILE A 194 7.95 -6.36 -8.93
C ILE A 194 7.32 -7.71 -8.60
N ARG A 195 7.92 -8.49 -7.70
CA ARG A 195 7.37 -9.78 -7.25
C ARG A 195 5.97 -9.64 -6.67
N HIS A 196 5.75 -8.58 -5.89
CA HIS A 196 4.44 -8.29 -5.32
C HIS A 196 3.40 -8.01 -6.41
N GLN A 197 3.73 -7.19 -7.40
CA GLN A 197 2.83 -6.89 -8.52
C GLN A 197 2.55 -8.13 -9.39
N LEU A 198 3.51 -9.04 -9.56
CA LEU A 198 3.34 -10.30 -10.29
C LEU A 198 2.42 -11.30 -9.56
N LYS A 199 2.15 -11.13 -8.27
CA LYS A 199 1.05 -11.86 -7.61
C LYS A 199 -0.32 -11.38 -8.10
N LEU A 200 -0.45 -10.08 -8.38
CA LEU A 200 -1.70 -9.46 -8.78
C LEU A 200 -1.98 -9.54 -10.30
N ALA A 201 -0.95 -9.64 -11.12
CA ALA A 201 -1.06 -9.67 -12.57
C ALA A 201 -0.22 -10.79 -13.19
N ASP A 202 -0.57 -11.22 -14.41
CA ASP A 202 0.21 -12.22 -15.16
C ASP A 202 1.38 -11.59 -15.90
N PHE A 203 1.23 -10.33 -16.32
CA PHE A 203 2.25 -9.52 -16.98
C PHE A 203 2.31 -8.15 -16.34
N LEU A 204 3.49 -7.52 -16.35
CA LEU A 204 3.67 -6.15 -15.89
C LEU A 204 4.20 -5.27 -17.00
N ARG A 205 3.57 -4.11 -17.17
CA ARG A 205 4.10 -3.01 -17.95
C ARG A 205 4.77 -2.02 -16.99
N ILE A 206 6.00 -1.63 -17.30
CA ILE A 206 6.68 -0.52 -16.61
C ILE A 206 6.60 0.69 -17.53
N ASP A 207 5.92 1.73 -17.07
CA ASP A 207 5.77 2.97 -17.83
C ASP A 207 6.94 3.92 -17.54
N HIS A 208 7.25 4.78 -18.52
CA HIS A 208 8.34 5.79 -18.43
C HIS A 208 9.72 5.25 -18.01
N PHE A 209 10.03 4.02 -18.41
CA PHE A 209 11.32 3.37 -18.12
C PHE A 209 12.43 3.95 -18.98
N ARG A 210 12.98 5.11 -18.58
CA ARG A 210 14.14 5.76 -19.19
C ARG A 210 14.98 6.47 -18.12
#